data_03240448421a392ccd910d94c2a8f3bb
#
_entry.id   03240448421a392ccd910d94c2a8f3bb
#
_cell.length_a   1.000
_cell.length_b   1.000
_cell.length_c   1.000
_cell.angle_alpha   90.00
_cell.angle_beta   90.00
_cell.angle_gamma   90.00
#
_symmetry.space_group_name_H-M   'P 1'
#
loop_
_entity.id
_entity.type
_entity.pdbx_description
1 polymer ?
#
loop_
_entity_poly.entity_id
_entity_poly.type
_entity_poly.pdbx_seq_one_letter_code
_entity_poly.pdbx_strand_id
1 'polypeptide(L)'
;MKILITGASQGIGLAIAQELHERKHELFLVARDAQRLSDAVSRFGGNVSGTSCDLENPEEIAKLIQKVKQEHFSPDVLILNAASFGQSPRSVLKAPADELRKLLEINVVANYQLVQGFIDSLKASQHPRIILIGSTAGIRVDDGSLYGISKWALKSYAYFLRNELKDLGIGVTLLNPGGTFTQKRVPNETMPEDRLLNSTDIAKMISAVLELSPQAVVEEINIRPMLGDTY
;
A
#
# COMPACT_ATOMS: atom_id res chain seq x y z
N MET A 1 -3.85 -11.16 13.94
CA MET A 1 -3.23 -11.46 12.63
C MET A 1 -1.84 -10.88 12.60
N LYS A 2 -0.95 -11.48 11.82
CA LYS A 2 0.37 -10.94 11.47
C LYS A 2 0.26 -10.18 10.15
N ILE A 3 0.60 -8.89 10.15
CA ILE A 3 0.35 -7.99 9.02
C ILE A 3 1.64 -7.30 8.59
N LEU A 4 2.04 -7.47 7.35
CA LEU A 4 3.16 -6.73 6.75
C LEU A 4 2.63 -5.51 6.01
N ILE A 5 3.21 -4.33 6.31
CA ILE A 5 2.77 -3.05 5.74
C ILE A 5 3.95 -2.35 5.07
N THR A 6 3.87 -2.07 3.76
CA THR A 6 4.88 -1.29 3.05
C THR A 6 4.56 0.21 3.06
N GLY A 7 5.61 1.05 3.07
CA GLY A 7 5.45 2.51 3.15
C GLY A 7 4.90 2.99 4.49
N ALA A 8 5.21 2.27 5.58
CA ALA A 8 4.58 2.43 6.89
C ALA A 8 5.18 3.50 7.80
N SER A 9 6.22 4.24 7.37
CA SER A 9 6.88 5.24 8.23
C SER A 9 6.20 6.61 8.24
N GLN A 10 5.20 6.86 7.39
CA GLN A 10 4.48 8.14 7.30
C GLN A 10 3.15 8.01 6.55
N GLY A 11 2.32 9.05 6.61
CA GLY A 11 1.09 9.19 5.81
C GLY A 11 0.11 8.04 6.00
N ILE A 12 -0.46 7.55 4.90
CA ILE A 12 -1.48 6.49 4.92
C ILE A 12 -0.95 5.22 5.60
N GLY A 13 0.26 4.78 5.27
CA GLY A 13 0.83 3.54 5.84
C GLY A 13 1.03 3.61 7.35
N LEU A 14 1.44 4.77 7.88
CA LEU A 14 1.57 4.98 9.33
C LEU A 14 0.19 5.01 10.01
N ALA A 15 -0.81 5.65 9.41
CA ALA A 15 -2.17 5.66 9.95
C ALA A 15 -2.77 4.24 9.99
N ILE A 16 -2.52 3.43 8.94
CA ILE A 16 -2.91 2.01 8.92
C ILE A 16 -2.21 1.24 10.05
N ALA A 17 -0.89 1.43 10.21
CA ALA A 17 -0.13 0.77 11.27
C ALA A 17 -0.69 1.12 12.65
N GLN A 18 -1.03 2.39 12.90
CA GLN A 18 -1.62 2.84 14.15
C GLN A 18 -2.98 2.19 14.42
N GLU A 19 -3.90 2.25 13.47
CA GLU A 19 -5.24 1.63 13.58
C GLU A 19 -5.16 0.14 13.89
N LEU A 20 -4.28 -0.59 13.17
CA LEU A 20 -4.15 -2.03 13.33
C LEU A 20 -3.37 -2.42 14.61
N HIS A 21 -2.45 -1.58 15.08
CA HIS A 21 -1.80 -1.75 16.37
C HIS A 21 -2.80 -1.59 17.53
N GLU A 22 -3.67 -0.60 17.49
CA GLU A 22 -4.72 -0.39 18.49
C GLU A 22 -5.66 -1.60 18.58
N ARG A 23 -5.86 -2.32 17.46
CA ARG A 23 -6.61 -3.57 17.36
C ARG A 23 -5.80 -4.83 17.74
N LYS A 24 -4.60 -4.65 18.29
CA LYS A 24 -3.74 -5.74 18.80
C LYS A 24 -3.22 -6.70 17.74
N HIS A 25 -3.09 -6.26 16.49
CA HIS A 25 -2.39 -7.05 15.47
C HIS A 25 -0.86 -7.00 15.68
N GLU A 26 -0.17 -8.02 15.23
CA GLU A 26 1.29 -8.07 15.16
C GLU A 26 1.73 -7.50 13.81
N LEU A 27 2.60 -6.48 13.81
CA LEU A 27 2.92 -5.72 12.62
C LEU A 27 4.40 -5.83 12.24
N PHE A 28 4.64 -5.99 10.95
CA PHE A 28 5.96 -5.84 10.35
C PHE A 28 5.95 -4.65 9.38
N LEU A 29 6.65 -3.58 9.75
CA LEU A 29 6.65 -2.33 9.01
C LEU A 29 7.84 -2.27 8.05
N VAL A 30 7.58 -1.87 6.80
CA VAL A 30 8.61 -1.70 5.78
C VAL A 30 8.58 -0.28 5.25
N ALA A 31 9.72 0.39 5.19
CA ALA A 31 9.86 1.71 4.59
C ALA A 31 11.31 1.93 4.10
N ARG A 32 11.52 2.88 3.20
CA ARG A 32 12.85 3.19 2.67
C ARG A 32 13.73 3.91 3.68
N ASP A 33 13.17 4.89 4.37
CA ASP A 33 13.89 5.73 5.33
C ASP A 33 14.00 5.00 6.68
N ALA A 34 15.22 4.54 7.01
CA ALA A 34 15.48 3.75 8.21
C ALA A 34 15.23 4.54 9.51
N GLN A 35 15.56 5.83 9.55
CA GLN A 35 15.37 6.64 10.75
C GLN A 35 13.88 6.86 11.04
N ARG A 36 13.11 7.30 10.03
CA ARG A 36 11.66 7.47 10.18
C ARG A 36 10.94 6.16 10.51
N LEU A 37 11.44 5.04 9.98
CA LEU A 37 10.88 3.74 10.32
C LEU A 37 11.17 3.37 11.78
N SER A 38 12.39 3.57 12.25
CA SER A 38 12.77 3.36 13.65
C SER A 38 11.92 4.21 14.59
N ASP A 39 11.73 5.49 14.26
CA ASP A 39 10.87 6.40 15.02
C ASP A 39 9.41 5.93 15.03
N ALA A 40 8.91 5.40 13.91
CA ALA A 40 7.55 4.85 13.83
C ALA A 40 7.40 3.59 14.69
N VAL A 41 8.32 2.63 14.56
CA VAL A 41 8.31 1.37 15.34
C VAL A 41 8.38 1.65 16.84
N SER A 42 9.24 2.58 17.27
CA SER A 42 9.40 2.92 18.69
C SER A 42 8.13 3.46 19.36
N ARG A 43 7.21 4.05 18.59
CA ARG A 43 5.94 4.57 19.10
C ARG A 43 4.93 3.48 19.46
N PHE A 44 5.06 2.29 18.88
CA PHE A 44 4.04 1.24 19.01
C PHE A 44 4.33 0.22 20.11
N GLY A 45 5.61 -0.06 20.41
CA GLY A 45 5.99 -1.07 21.42
C GLY A 45 5.94 -2.52 20.90
N GLY A 46 6.04 -3.47 21.79
CA GLY A 46 6.53 -4.84 21.64
C GLY A 46 5.95 -5.80 20.58
N ASN A 47 4.83 -5.52 19.94
CA ASN A 47 4.27 -6.34 18.84
C ASN A 47 4.44 -5.71 17.45
N VAL A 48 5.33 -4.73 17.34
CA VAL A 48 5.65 -4.08 16.09
C VAL A 48 7.15 -4.15 15.83
N SER A 49 7.51 -4.72 14.70
CA SER A 49 8.89 -4.76 14.20
C SER A 49 8.96 -4.16 12.79
N GLY A 50 10.13 -4.05 12.23
CA GLY A 50 10.26 -3.57 10.88
C GLY A 50 11.70 -3.51 10.38
N THR A 51 11.85 -3.30 9.08
CA THR A 51 13.16 -3.13 8.44
C THR A 51 13.08 -2.17 7.27
N SER A 52 14.16 -1.43 7.05
CA SER A 52 14.28 -0.58 5.87
C SER A 52 14.46 -1.42 4.61
N CYS A 53 13.83 -0.98 3.52
CA CYS A 53 13.97 -1.58 2.20
C CYS A 53 13.63 -0.53 1.14
N ASP A 54 14.51 -0.38 0.15
CA ASP A 54 14.19 0.36 -1.06
C ASP A 54 13.50 -0.58 -2.06
N LEU A 55 12.22 -0.35 -2.26
CA LEU A 55 11.41 -1.16 -3.18
C LEU A 55 11.69 -0.89 -4.67
N GLU A 56 12.59 0.05 -4.99
CA GLU A 56 13.17 0.20 -6.34
C GLU A 56 14.28 -0.84 -6.60
N ASN A 57 14.81 -1.48 -5.55
CA ASN A 57 15.91 -2.43 -5.64
C ASN A 57 15.43 -3.88 -5.41
N PRO A 58 15.41 -4.73 -6.46
CA PRO A 58 14.98 -6.14 -6.35
C PRO A 58 15.80 -6.97 -5.35
N GLU A 59 17.10 -6.68 -5.20
CA GLU A 59 17.97 -7.39 -4.24
C GLU A 59 17.58 -7.06 -2.79
N GLU A 60 17.19 -5.81 -2.52
CA GLU A 60 16.71 -5.42 -1.18
C GLU A 60 15.37 -6.08 -0.88
N ILE A 61 14.48 -6.20 -1.87
CA ILE A 61 13.22 -6.95 -1.71
C ILE A 61 13.49 -8.42 -1.39
N ALA A 62 14.44 -9.06 -2.08
CA ALA A 62 14.81 -10.44 -1.79
C ALA A 62 15.37 -10.59 -0.36
N LYS A 63 16.24 -9.67 0.08
CA LYS A 63 16.77 -9.63 1.45
C LYS A 63 15.67 -9.39 2.48
N LEU A 64 14.72 -8.51 2.20
CA LEU A 64 13.53 -8.27 3.04
C LEU A 64 12.75 -9.57 3.24
N ILE A 65 12.41 -10.28 2.15
CA ILE A 65 11.66 -11.53 2.21
C ILE A 65 12.41 -12.58 3.07
N GLN A 66 13.71 -12.73 2.87
CA GLN A 66 14.54 -13.64 3.65
C GLN A 66 14.54 -13.25 5.14
N LYS A 67 14.73 -11.98 5.45
CA LYS A 67 14.74 -11.46 6.82
C LYS A 67 13.44 -11.73 7.54
N VAL A 68 12.29 -11.42 6.92
CA VAL A 68 10.96 -11.66 7.50
C VAL A 68 10.77 -13.15 7.81
N LYS A 69 11.20 -14.05 6.93
CA LYS A 69 11.15 -15.50 7.14
C LYS A 69 12.09 -15.95 8.28
N GLN A 70 13.30 -15.39 8.36
CA GLN A 70 14.27 -15.70 9.43
C GLN A 70 13.80 -15.23 10.81
N GLU A 71 13.05 -14.13 10.88
CA GLU A 71 12.41 -13.66 12.11
C GLU A 71 11.13 -14.44 12.46
N HIS A 72 10.84 -15.52 11.75
CA HIS A 72 9.64 -16.35 11.92
C HIS A 72 8.32 -15.54 11.85
N PHE A 73 8.37 -14.42 11.15
CA PHE A 73 7.16 -13.64 10.86
C PHE A 73 6.52 -14.18 9.58
N SER A 74 5.40 -14.89 9.75
CA SER A 74 4.62 -15.43 8.63
C SER A 74 3.37 -14.55 8.46
N PRO A 75 3.33 -13.62 7.51
CA PRO A 75 2.21 -12.69 7.38
C PRO A 75 0.92 -13.40 6.95
N ASP A 76 -0.17 -13.14 7.68
CA ASP A 76 -1.53 -13.45 7.29
C ASP A 76 -2.05 -12.45 6.24
N VAL A 77 -1.55 -11.21 6.33
CA VAL A 77 -2.01 -10.08 5.51
C VAL A 77 -0.83 -9.29 4.96
N LEU A 78 -0.90 -8.97 3.68
CA LEU A 78 -0.01 -8.00 3.04
C LEU A 78 -0.78 -6.71 2.75
N ILE A 79 -0.29 -5.57 3.26
CA ILE A 79 -0.78 -4.24 2.91
C ILE A 79 0.28 -3.52 2.09
N LEU A 80 0.08 -3.51 0.78
CA LEU A 80 1.01 -3.01 -0.21
C LEU A 80 0.69 -1.54 -0.50
N ASN A 81 1.17 -0.66 0.39
CA ASN A 81 0.86 0.76 0.40
C ASN A 81 1.98 1.65 -0.16
N ALA A 82 3.23 1.18 -0.15
CA ALA A 82 4.34 1.98 -0.67
C ALA A 82 4.11 2.40 -2.12
N ALA A 83 4.39 3.67 -2.43
CA ALA A 83 4.26 4.20 -3.77
C ALA A 83 5.23 5.37 -4.03
N SER A 84 5.62 5.52 -5.30
CA SER A 84 6.24 6.73 -5.86
C SER A 84 5.23 7.47 -6.72
N PHE A 85 5.27 8.80 -6.68
CA PHE A 85 4.37 9.69 -7.42
C PHE A 85 5.00 10.28 -8.69
N GLY A 86 6.33 10.10 -8.86
CA GLY A 86 7.10 10.76 -9.92
C GLY A 86 7.42 12.23 -9.60
N GLN A 87 8.19 12.85 -10.46
CA GLN A 87 8.63 14.24 -10.33
C GLN A 87 8.35 15.07 -11.59
N SER A 88 8.08 14.40 -12.72
CA SER A 88 7.86 15.05 -14.00
C SER A 88 6.52 15.79 -14.09
N PRO A 89 6.43 16.79 -14.96
CA PRO A 89 5.16 17.44 -15.26
C PRO A 89 4.09 16.42 -15.67
N ARG A 90 2.84 16.71 -15.39
CA ARG A 90 1.69 15.88 -15.81
C ARG A 90 1.54 15.89 -17.35
N SER A 91 2.41 15.15 -18.01
CA SER A 91 2.41 14.98 -19.45
C SER A 91 3.03 13.65 -19.83
N VAL A 92 2.24 12.76 -20.37
CA VAL A 92 2.70 11.43 -20.83
C VAL A 92 3.66 11.52 -22.02
N LEU A 93 3.68 12.65 -22.74
CA LEU A 93 4.56 12.85 -23.91
C LEU A 93 5.92 13.47 -23.56
N LYS A 94 5.99 14.22 -22.47
CA LYS A 94 7.19 15.02 -22.12
C LYS A 94 8.02 14.38 -21.00
N ALA A 95 7.44 13.49 -20.24
CA ALA A 95 8.13 12.83 -19.13
C ALA A 95 9.17 11.82 -19.65
N PRO A 96 10.34 11.69 -19.00
CA PRO A 96 11.37 10.72 -19.38
C PRO A 96 10.88 9.28 -19.21
N ALA A 97 11.26 8.38 -20.13
CA ALA A 97 10.91 6.95 -20.04
C ALA A 97 11.45 6.26 -18.77
N ASP A 98 12.59 6.73 -18.27
CA ASP A 98 13.18 6.18 -17.02
C ASP A 98 12.31 6.47 -15.79
N GLU A 99 11.59 7.57 -15.78
CA GLU A 99 10.63 7.84 -14.71
C GLU A 99 9.45 6.86 -14.74
N LEU A 100 8.95 6.53 -15.92
CA LEU A 100 7.92 5.50 -16.06
C LEU A 100 8.42 4.13 -15.56
N ARG A 101 9.68 3.74 -15.92
CA ARG A 101 10.28 2.50 -15.42
C ARG A 101 10.33 2.46 -13.90
N LYS A 102 10.81 3.54 -13.26
CA LYS A 102 10.86 3.66 -11.79
C LYS A 102 9.49 3.59 -11.14
N LEU A 103 8.50 4.26 -11.72
CA LEU A 103 7.13 4.22 -11.20
C LEU A 103 6.54 2.82 -11.31
N LEU A 104 6.76 2.12 -12.41
CA LEU A 104 6.29 0.74 -12.57
C LEU A 104 7.04 -0.20 -11.62
N GLU A 105 8.35 -0.02 -11.44
CA GLU A 105 9.16 -0.82 -10.51
C GLU A 105 8.59 -0.75 -9.09
N ILE A 106 8.45 0.46 -8.54
CA ILE A 106 7.99 0.64 -7.16
C ILE A 106 6.50 0.31 -7.00
N ASN A 107 5.65 0.79 -7.92
CA ASN A 107 4.20 0.73 -7.74
C ASN A 107 3.58 -0.61 -8.18
N VAL A 108 4.29 -1.40 -8.99
CA VAL A 108 3.75 -2.65 -9.56
C VAL A 108 4.69 -3.84 -9.33
N VAL A 109 5.94 -3.78 -9.83
CA VAL A 109 6.87 -4.92 -9.82
C VAL A 109 7.25 -5.31 -8.39
N ALA A 110 7.55 -4.35 -7.52
CA ALA A 110 7.82 -4.61 -6.12
C ALA A 110 6.66 -5.32 -5.41
N ASN A 111 5.42 -4.90 -5.69
CA ASN A 111 4.23 -5.55 -5.13
C ASN A 111 4.10 -7.00 -5.62
N TYR A 112 4.37 -7.24 -6.90
CA TYR A 112 4.40 -8.59 -7.48
C TYR A 112 5.43 -9.48 -6.79
N GLN A 113 6.67 -9.00 -6.60
CA GLN A 113 7.74 -9.73 -5.92
C GLN A 113 7.40 -10.06 -4.46
N LEU A 114 6.81 -9.10 -3.73
CA LEU A 114 6.39 -9.31 -2.35
C LEU A 114 5.28 -10.36 -2.25
N VAL A 115 4.28 -10.33 -3.13
CA VAL A 115 3.23 -11.36 -3.17
C VAL A 115 3.83 -12.73 -3.44
N GLN A 116 4.71 -12.87 -4.45
CA GLN A 116 5.41 -14.12 -4.73
C GLN A 116 6.22 -14.60 -3.53
N GLY A 117 6.94 -13.69 -2.86
CA GLY A 117 7.81 -14.03 -1.73
C GLY A 117 7.06 -14.55 -0.50
N PHE A 118 5.80 -14.12 -0.31
CA PHE A 118 4.98 -14.49 0.84
C PHE A 118 3.77 -15.36 0.52
N ILE A 119 3.64 -15.86 -0.71
CA ILE A 119 2.48 -16.65 -1.13
C ILE A 119 2.27 -17.91 -0.26
N ASP A 120 3.34 -18.56 0.15
CA ASP A 120 3.26 -19.75 0.99
C ASP A 120 2.78 -19.41 2.42
N SER A 121 3.17 -18.25 2.95
CA SER A 121 2.65 -17.74 4.23
C SER A 121 1.16 -17.47 4.15
N LEU A 122 0.71 -16.82 3.07
CA LEU A 122 -0.71 -16.55 2.84
C LEU A 122 -1.52 -17.84 2.70
N LYS A 123 -1.02 -18.83 1.94
CA LYS A 123 -1.69 -20.14 1.82
C LYS A 123 -1.83 -20.89 3.14
N ALA A 124 -0.91 -20.67 4.08
CA ALA A 124 -0.93 -21.31 5.41
C ALA A 124 -1.81 -20.55 6.42
N SER A 125 -2.25 -19.34 6.11
CA SER A 125 -3.05 -18.49 6.99
C SER A 125 -4.52 -18.90 7.05
N GLN A 126 -5.16 -18.67 8.20
CA GLN A 126 -6.62 -18.81 8.37
C GLN A 126 -7.41 -17.60 7.85
N HIS A 127 -6.75 -16.45 7.65
CA HIS A 127 -7.36 -15.20 7.22
C HIS A 127 -6.49 -14.49 6.17
N PRO A 128 -6.16 -15.16 5.03
CA PRO A 128 -5.22 -14.59 4.08
C PRO A 128 -5.85 -13.44 3.31
N ARG A 129 -5.18 -12.27 3.33
CA ARG A 129 -5.62 -11.09 2.59
C ARG A 129 -4.43 -10.36 1.97
N ILE A 130 -4.66 -9.82 0.77
CA ILE A 130 -3.76 -8.88 0.11
C ILE A 130 -4.54 -7.59 -0.11
N ILE A 131 -4.05 -6.47 0.43
CA ILE A 131 -4.64 -5.15 0.24
C ILE A 131 -3.64 -4.31 -0.55
N LEU A 132 -4.03 -3.91 -1.75
CA LEU A 132 -3.25 -3.04 -2.63
C LEU A 132 -3.78 -1.61 -2.53
N ILE A 133 -2.90 -0.65 -2.24
CA ILE A 133 -3.29 0.76 -2.21
C ILE A 133 -3.09 1.35 -3.60
N GLY A 134 -4.20 1.45 -4.30
CA GLY A 134 -4.31 2.08 -5.61
C GLY A 134 -4.30 3.61 -5.54
N SER A 135 -5.11 4.22 -6.36
CA SER A 135 -5.39 5.68 -6.37
C SER A 135 -6.57 5.95 -7.29
N THR A 136 -7.29 7.06 -7.08
CA THR A 136 -8.25 7.57 -8.06
C THR A 136 -7.58 7.92 -9.41
N ALA A 137 -6.27 8.18 -9.44
CA ALA A 137 -5.48 8.29 -10.68
C ALA A 137 -5.44 6.97 -11.49
N GLY A 138 -5.66 5.81 -10.87
CA GLY A 138 -5.76 4.50 -11.53
C GLY A 138 -7.16 4.16 -12.04
N ILE A 139 -8.12 5.06 -11.93
CA ILE A 139 -9.49 4.88 -12.43
C ILE A 139 -9.97 6.05 -13.29
N ARG A 140 -9.13 7.05 -13.51
CA ARG A 140 -9.42 8.27 -14.29
C ARG A 140 -8.39 8.44 -15.39
N VAL A 141 -8.83 8.94 -16.54
CA VAL A 141 -7.96 9.21 -17.69
C VAL A 141 -7.49 10.67 -17.77
N ASP A 142 -8.09 11.53 -16.97
CA ASP A 142 -7.82 12.98 -16.95
C ASP A 142 -6.64 13.39 -16.05
N ASP A 143 -6.06 12.46 -15.31
CA ASP A 143 -4.85 12.71 -14.51
C ASP A 143 -3.62 13.04 -15.37
N GLY A 144 -3.51 12.45 -16.56
CA GLY A 144 -2.47 12.73 -17.57
C GLY A 144 -1.04 12.50 -17.09
N SER A 145 -0.83 11.72 -16.03
CA SER A 145 0.47 11.50 -15.40
C SER A 145 1.00 10.07 -15.61
N LEU A 146 2.33 9.91 -15.57
CA LEU A 146 2.96 8.58 -15.52
C LEU A 146 2.58 7.80 -14.25
N TYR A 147 2.29 8.52 -13.17
CA TYR A 147 1.75 7.93 -11.96
C TYR A 147 0.39 7.27 -12.22
N GLY A 148 -0.51 7.94 -12.93
CA GLY A 148 -1.79 7.39 -13.36
C GLY A 148 -1.60 6.08 -14.14
N ILE A 149 -0.66 6.03 -15.10
CA ILE A 149 -0.34 4.81 -15.84
C ILE A 149 0.07 3.68 -14.89
N SER A 150 0.96 3.95 -13.92
CA SER A 150 1.40 2.94 -12.95
C SER A 150 0.26 2.44 -12.06
N LYS A 151 -0.69 3.31 -11.68
CA LYS A 151 -1.85 2.93 -10.87
C LYS A 151 -2.92 2.18 -11.67
N TRP A 152 -3.07 2.46 -12.97
CA TRP A 152 -3.85 1.62 -13.88
C TRP A 152 -3.24 0.22 -14.02
N ALA A 153 -1.92 0.12 -14.16
CA ALA A 153 -1.22 -1.16 -14.18
C ALA A 153 -1.40 -1.94 -12.87
N LEU A 154 -1.30 -1.26 -11.71
CA LEU A 154 -1.56 -1.86 -10.41
C LEU A 154 -3.02 -2.36 -10.27
N LYS A 155 -3.99 -1.59 -10.78
CA LYS A 155 -5.40 -2.01 -10.83
C LYS A 155 -5.55 -3.29 -11.64
N SER A 156 -5.00 -3.33 -12.84
CA SER A 156 -5.02 -4.52 -13.68
C SER A 156 -4.41 -5.73 -12.96
N TYR A 157 -3.24 -5.54 -12.32
CA TYR A 157 -2.60 -6.58 -11.51
C TYR A 157 -3.50 -7.09 -10.40
N ALA A 158 -4.17 -6.22 -9.66
CA ALA A 158 -5.08 -6.61 -8.59
C ALA A 158 -6.23 -7.53 -9.07
N TYR A 159 -6.82 -7.22 -10.23
CA TYR A 159 -7.88 -8.05 -10.80
C TYR A 159 -7.40 -9.43 -11.24
N PHE A 160 -6.26 -9.51 -11.92
CA PHE A 160 -5.67 -10.80 -12.32
C PHE A 160 -5.26 -11.61 -11.10
N LEU A 161 -4.61 -10.98 -10.13
CA LEU A 161 -4.18 -11.61 -8.88
C LEU A 161 -5.38 -12.20 -8.12
N ARG A 162 -6.48 -11.46 -8.02
CA ARG A 162 -7.70 -11.93 -7.40
C ARG A 162 -8.27 -13.16 -8.12
N ASN A 163 -8.33 -13.12 -9.44
CA ASN A 163 -8.85 -14.26 -10.21
C ASN A 163 -7.99 -15.52 -10.02
N GLU A 164 -6.68 -15.37 -9.89
CA GLU A 164 -5.75 -16.49 -9.67
C GLU A 164 -5.83 -17.04 -8.24
N LEU A 165 -6.02 -16.16 -7.23
CA LEU A 165 -5.94 -16.53 -5.81
C LEU A 165 -7.28 -16.90 -5.16
N LYS A 166 -8.41 -16.66 -5.79
CA LYS A 166 -9.75 -16.93 -5.22
C LYS A 166 -9.94 -18.40 -4.83
N ASP A 167 -9.46 -19.32 -5.67
CA ASP A 167 -9.60 -20.76 -5.43
C ASP A 167 -8.66 -21.27 -4.33
N LEU A 168 -7.68 -20.44 -3.94
CA LEU A 168 -6.81 -20.65 -2.79
C LEU A 168 -7.36 -20.01 -1.51
N GLY A 169 -8.54 -19.39 -1.56
CA GLY A 169 -9.16 -18.70 -0.43
C GLY A 169 -8.45 -17.40 -0.03
N ILE A 170 -7.55 -16.85 -0.86
CA ILE A 170 -6.83 -15.61 -0.57
C ILE A 170 -7.62 -14.42 -1.11
N GLY A 171 -8.11 -13.57 -0.22
CA GLY A 171 -8.84 -12.36 -0.60
C GLY A 171 -7.91 -11.26 -1.09
N VAL A 172 -8.27 -10.62 -2.21
CA VAL A 172 -7.52 -9.48 -2.77
C VAL A 172 -8.43 -8.26 -2.84
N THR A 173 -8.00 -7.16 -2.21
CA THR A 173 -8.72 -5.88 -2.17
C THR A 173 -7.87 -4.79 -2.81
N LEU A 174 -8.42 -4.03 -3.74
CA LEU A 174 -7.85 -2.80 -4.25
C LEU A 174 -8.57 -1.61 -3.61
N LEU A 175 -7.86 -0.77 -2.87
CA LEU A 175 -8.39 0.45 -2.30
C LEU A 175 -7.81 1.65 -3.03
N ASN A 176 -8.65 2.50 -3.63
CA ASN A 176 -8.28 3.65 -4.44
C ASN A 176 -8.61 4.96 -3.70
N PRO A 177 -7.67 5.53 -2.93
CA PRO A 177 -7.87 6.82 -2.30
C PRO A 177 -7.80 7.95 -3.33
N GLY A 178 -8.61 8.97 -3.11
CA GLY A 178 -8.43 10.29 -3.70
C GLY A 178 -7.36 11.10 -2.97
N GLY A 179 -7.39 12.41 -3.15
CA GLY A 179 -6.48 13.33 -2.49
C GLY A 179 -6.52 13.17 -0.97
N THR A 180 -5.41 12.76 -0.37
CA THR A 180 -5.30 12.44 1.05
C THR A 180 -4.28 13.37 1.71
N PHE A 181 -4.63 13.91 2.88
CA PHE A 181 -3.71 14.67 3.71
C PHE A 181 -2.58 13.77 4.21
N THR A 182 -1.34 14.19 3.98
CA THR A 182 -0.13 13.53 4.45
C THR A 182 0.95 14.58 4.69
N GLN A 183 2.04 14.24 5.39
CA GLN A 183 3.16 15.17 5.58
C GLN A 183 3.78 15.68 4.26
N LYS A 184 3.56 14.96 3.16
CA LYS A 184 4.01 15.38 1.82
C LYS A 184 2.98 16.22 1.05
N ARG A 185 1.73 16.22 1.48
CA ARG A 185 0.63 16.95 0.84
C ARG A 185 -0.04 17.82 1.89
N VAL A 186 0.61 18.96 2.15
CA VAL A 186 0.12 19.96 3.11
C VAL A 186 -0.95 20.82 2.45
N PRO A 187 -2.04 21.14 3.14
CA PRO A 187 -3.05 22.07 2.64
C PRO A 187 -2.48 23.42 2.26
N ASN A 188 -3.04 24.03 1.23
CA ASN A 188 -2.73 25.37 0.77
C ASN A 188 -3.99 26.05 0.22
N GLU A 189 -3.89 27.27 -0.30
CA GLU A 189 -5.03 28.04 -0.81
C GLU A 189 -5.81 27.34 -1.93
N THR A 190 -5.10 26.58 -2.80
CA THR A 190 -5.72 25.84 -3.91
C THR A 190 -6.21 24.46 -3.50
N MET A 191 -5.76 23.96 -2.35
CA MET A 191 -6.09 22.65 -1.81
C MET A 191 -6.24 22.74 -0.30
N PRO A 192 -7.35 23.31 0.20
CA PRO A 192 -7.61 23.42 1.64
C PRO A 192 -7.83 22.04 2.29
N GLU A 193 -7.73 21.99 3.61
CA GLU A 193 -7.75 20.73 4.37
C GLU A 193 -9.06 19.93 4.17
N ASP A 194 -10.20 20.62 4.09
CA ASP A 194 -11.52 20.04 3.85
C ASP A 194 -11.67 19.41 2.45
N ARG A 195 -10.72 19.67 1.55
CA ARG A 195 -10.63 19.05 0.23
C ARG A 195 -9.75 17.81 0.19
N LEU A 196 -9.28 17.33 1.34
CA LEU A 196 -8.42 16.15 1.46
C LEU A 196 -9.07 15.11 2.38
N LEU A 197 -8.87 13.83 2.06
CA LEU A 197 -9.21 12.73 2.95
C LEU A 197 -8.27 12.73 4.17
N ASN A 198 -8.80 12.35 5.31
CA ASN A 198 -7.94 11.94 6.42
C ASN A 198 -7.35 10.54 6.17
N SER A 199 -6.06 10.37 6.43
CA SER A 199 -5.42 9.06 6.35
C SER A 199 -6.03 8.03 7.31
N THR A 200 -6.62 8.47 8.41
CA THR A 200 -7.36 7.63 9.37
C THR A 200 -8.64 7.04 8.79
N ASP A 201 -9.31 7.71 7.85
CA ASP A 201 -10.50 7.15 7.20
C ASP A 201 -10.13 5.96 6.31
N ILE A 202 -8.97 6.05 5.64
CA ILE A 202 -8.41 4.94 4.85
C ILE A 202 -8.05 3.76 5.77
N ALA A 203 -7.42 4.05 6.91
CA ALA A 203 -7.05 3.04 7.91
C ALA A 203 -8.28 2.30 8.46
N LYS A 204 -9.35 3.03 8.80
CA LYS A 204 -10.63 2.45 9.25
C LYS A 204 -11.28 1.56 8.19
N MET A 205 -11.25 1.97 6.92
CA MET A 205 -11.76 1.14 5.82
C MET A 205 -11.00 -0.19 5.70
N ILE A 206 -9.67 -0.14 5.81
CA ILE A 206 -8.85 -1.36 5.80
C ILE A 206 -9.18 -2.25 6.99
N SER A 207 -9.29 -1.67 8.19
CA SER A 207 -9.67 -2.41 9.39
C SER A 207 -11.02 -3.10 9.22
N ALA A 208 -12.03 -2.41 8.70
CA ALA A 208 -13.34 -2.98 8.41
C ALA A 208 -13.28 -4.15 7.40
N VAL A 209 -12.44 -4.04 6.37
CA VAL A 209 -12.21 -5.14 5.41
C VAL A 209 -11.60 -6.37 6.09
N LEU A 210 -10.68 -6.17 7.02
CA LEU A 210 -10.01 -7.27 7.74
C LEU A 210 -10.92 -7.95 8.78
N GLU A 211 -11.98 -7.27 9.24
CA GLU A 211 -12.98 -7.81 10.18
C GLU A 211 -14.08 -8.63 9.49
N LEU A 212 -14.15 -8.62 8.17
CA LEU A 212 -15.12 -9.42 7.44
C LEU A 212 -14.85 -10.93 7.62
N SER A 213 -15.93 -11.70 7.51
CA SER A 213 -15.84 -13.16 7.56
C SER A 213 -14.94 -13.72 6.45
N PRO A 214 -14.38 -14.92 6.60
CA PRO A 214 -13.55 -15.55 5.57
C PRO A 214 -14.25 -15.73 4.21
N GLN A 215 -15.58 -15.78 4.19
CA GLN A 215 -16.40 -15.94 2.98
C GLN A 215 -16.57 -14.64 2.20
N ALA A 216 -16.27 -13.48 2.81
CA ALA A 216 -16.46 -12.19 2.18
C ALA A 216 -15.13 -11.61 1.68
N VAL A 217 -15.14 -11.02 0.50
CA VAL A 217 -14.06 -10.21 -0.04
C VAL A 217 -14.62 -8.90 -0.60
N VAL A 218 -14.03 -7.80 -0.20
CA VAL A 218 -14.25 -6.51 -0.85
C VAL A 218 -13.23 -6.38 -1.97
N GLU A 219 -13.68 -6.32 -3.21
CA GLU A 219 -12.80 -6.36 -4.37
C GLU A 219 -12.16 -5.02 -4.68
N GLU A 220 -12.98 -3.95 -4.65
CA GLU A 220 -12.52 -2.60 -4.94
C GLU A 220 -13.26 -1.60 -4.05
N ILE A 221 -12.50 -0.64 -3.49
CA ILE A 221 -13.03 0.49 -2.74
C ILE A 221 -12.52 1.79 -3.38
N ASN A 222 -13.43 2.67 -3.74
CA ASN A 222 -13.10 4.03 -4.19
C ASN A 222 -13.52 5.00 -3.10
N ILE A 223 -12.58 5.68 -2.46
CA ILE A 223 -12.83 6.70 -1.44
C ILE A 223 -12.28 8.03 -1.88
N ARG A 224 -13.11 9.08 -1.86
CA ARG A 224 -12.78 10.43 -2.33
C ARG A 224 -13.13 11.47 -1.29
N PRO A 225 -12.46 12.63 -1.31
CA PRO A 225 -12.95 13.80 -0.57
C PRO A 225 -14.42 14.09 -0.94
N MET A 226 -15.21 14.51 0.05
CA MET A 226 -16.64 14.76 -0.15
C MET A 226 -16.90 15.77 -1.28
N LEU A 227 -16.04 16.76 -1.42
CA LEU A 227 -16.16 17.80 -2.45
C LEU A 227 -15.43 17.42 -3.77
N GLY A 228 -15.03 16.17 -3.93
CA GLY A 228 -14.27 15.65 -5.07
C GLY A 228 -12.77 15.87 -4.98
N ASP A 229 -12.04 15.19 -5.85
CA ASP A 229 -10.58 15.34 -5.92
C ASP A 229 -10.17 16.71 -6.48
N THR A 230 -9.08 17.27 -5.95
CA THR A 230 -8.40 18.46 -6.47
C THR A 230 -7.13 18.01 -7.20
N TYR A 231 -6.89 18.55 -8.39
CA TYR A 231 -5.78 18.20 -9.28
C TYR A 231 -4.90 19.40 -9.60
#